data_04ec6b0f7493199adfb14605e41c28c4
#
_entry.id   04ec6b0f7493199adfb14605e41c28c4
#
_cell.length_a   1.000
_cell.length_b   1.000
_cell.length_c   1.000
_cell.angle_alpha   90.00
_cell.angle_beta   90.00
_cell.angle_gamma   90.00
#
_symmetry.space_group_name_H-M   'P 1'
#
loop_
_entity.id
_entity.type
_entity.pdbx_description
1 polymer ?
#
loop_
_entity_poly.entity_id
_entity_poly.type
_entity_poly.pdbx_seq_one_letter_code
_entity_poly.pdbx_strand_id
1 'polypeptide(L)'
;IAILLSSVMVFGKLGENYELAALKSSGISLTKILYPLTILVIIVSYSSFLFSNYIMPIANLKNGSMIYDIQKKKPALNIKEGIFYKEIEGFSIKVTEKDANGKTLKNILIYDHTSKNGNDKVIIAESGEMQLTKDEQFLELILYNGHSYIDIAKKNRKTKKAYRTTHFKENLIRFNLSSFNIMKNSEDLYKGHYAMLSNKQLTMAIDSLKLKFNERQRDFSINILGKYNSKLKTDSLLTLNNLSISKQQLDIAINKLRSNKSIVESNKDDLEYRKIIITKHEIEWHRKISLAVACILLFLIGSSMGSIVKKGGFGLPVLISVFFFIIYHVLSMIGEKSAKDLSMQSYEGIWLTNAVFLPIALFLVIKAKNDSQLFDFNSIIRKIKSLSKKLSIV
;
A
#
# COMPACT_ATOMS: atom_id res chain seq x y z
N ILE A 1 2.92 -12.17 17.06
CA ILE A 1 3.27 -11.80 18.45
C ILE A 1 2.72 -12.83 19.41
N ALA A 2 1.41 -13.11 19.43
CA ALA A 2 0.78 -13.99 20.44
C ALA A 2 1.44 -15.36 20.56
N ILE A 3 1.73 -16.04 19.44
CA ILE A 3 2.39 -17.34 19.42
C ILE A 3 3.82 -17.26 20.00
N LEU A 4 4.57 -16.24 19.64
CA LEU A 4 5.92 -16.01 20.13
C LEU A 4 5.89 -15.75 21.64
N LEU A 5 5.05 -14.84 22.10
CA LEU A 5 4.91 -14.49 23.51
C LEU A 5 4.47 -15.70 24.35
N SER A 6 3.39 -16.38 23.95
CA SER A 6 2.89 -17.53 24.72
C SER A 6 3.90 -18.67 24.76
N SER A 7 4.62 -18.95 23.66
CA SER A 7 5.64 -19.99 23.65
C SER A 7 6.84 -19.64 24.56
N VAL A 8 7.33 -18.37 24.51
CA VAL A 8 8.41 -17.94 25.43
C VAL A 8 7.96 -18.01 26.87
N MET A 9 6.73 -17.57 27.18
CA MET A 9 6.19 -17.57 28.54
C MET A 9 6.00 -19.00 29.08
N VAL A 10 5.39 -19.91 28.29
CA VAL A 10 5.16 -21.29 28.72
C VAL A 10 6.49 -22.01 28.97
N PHE A 11 7.41 -21.99 28.01
CA PHE A 11 8.70 -22.66 28.16
C PHE A 11 9.61 -21.95 29.18
N GLY A 12 9.49 -20.63 29.32
CA GLY A 12 10.18 -19.87 30.37
C GLY A 12 9.73 -20.30 31.76
N LYS A 13 8.42 -20.44 31.98
CA LYS A 13 7.85 -20.91 33.24
C LYS A 13 8.25 -22.37 33.58
N LEU A 14 8.19 -23.27 32.57
CA LEU A 14 8.67 -24.63 32.72
C LEU A 14 10.18 -24.69 33.06
N GLY A 15 10.97 -23.75 32.53
CA GLY A 15 12.39 -23.63 32.86
C GLY A 15 12.63 -23.07 34.27
N GLU A 16 11.90 -22.04 34.69
CA GLU A 16 11.99 -21.38 35.99
C GLU A 16 11.59 -22.33 37.14
N ASN A 17 10.53 -23.12 36.93
CA ASN A 17 10.06 -24.13 37.91
C ASN A 17 10.89 -25.41 37.92
N TYR A 18 11.98 -25.50 37.15
CA TYR A 18 12.79 -26.72 36.98
C TYR A 18 12.02 -27.92 36.36
N GLU A 19 10.78 -27.76 35.92
CA GLU A 19 9.99 -28.82 35.32
C GLU A 19 10.64 -29.35 34.02
N LEU A 20 11.19 -28.45 33.19
CA LEU A 20 11.91 -28.81 32.02
C LEU A 20 13.18 -29.63 32.31
N ALA A 21 13.89 -29.29 33.39
CA ALA A 21 15.04 -30.01 33.87
C ALA A 21 14.66 -31.43 34.36
N ALA A 22 13.56 -31.55 35.13
CA ALA A 22 13.03 -32.82 35.60
C ALA A 22 12.62 -33.74 34.43
N LEU A 23 11.94 -33.20 33.41
CA LEU A 23 11.60 -33.96 32.21
C LEU A 23 12.82 -34.43 31.43
N LYS A 24 13.87 -33.60 31.33
CA LYS A 24 15.12 -33.99 30.67
C LYS A 24 15.92 -35.05 31.47
N SER A 25 15.95 -34.91 32.77
CA SER A 25 16.62 -35.92 33.64
C SER A 25 15.93 -37.27 33.65
N SER A 26 14.62 -37.33 33.36
CA SER A 26 13.90 -38.58 33.09
C SER A 26 14.10 -39.16 31.69
N GLY A 27 15.01 -38.59 30.87
CA GLY A 27 15.35 -39.09 29.53
C GLY A 27 14.46 -38.56 28.41
N ILE A 28 13.54 -37.59 28.68
CA ILE A 28 12.68 -37.00 27.65
C ILE A 28 13.44 -35.85 26.97
N SER A 29 13.72 -35.99 25.67
CA SER A 29 14.40 -34.95 24.91
C SER A 29 13.49 -33.74 24.69
N LEU A 30 14.07 -32.51 24.60
CA LEU A 30 13.34 -31.31 24.30
C LEU A 30 12.50 -31.40 23.01
N THR A 31 13.03 -32.04 21.99
CA THR A 31 12.32 -32.26 20.71
C THR A 31 11.04 -33.08 20.92
N LYS A 32 11.05 -34.07 21.83
CA LYS A 32 9.88 -34.87 22.16
C LYS A 32 8.81 -34.09 22.90
N ILE A 33 9.23 -33.08 23.72
CA ILE A 33 8.33 -32.16 24.38
C ILE A 33 7.73 -31.15 23.37
N LEU A 34 8.53 -30.66 22.43
CA LEU A 34 8.09 -29.71 21.40
C LEU A 34 7.15 -30.35 20.38
N TYR A 35 7.25 -31.64 20.11
CA TYR A 35 6.53 -32.33 19.03
C TYR A 35 5.00 -32.12 19.07
N PRO A 36 4.28 -32.39 20.17
CA PRO A 36 2.83 -32.19 20.22
C PRO A 36 2.43 -30.71 20.07
N LEU A 37 3.23 -29.80 20.60
CA LEU A 37 2.97 -28.36 20.48
C LEU A 37 3.23 -27.86 19.05
N THR A 38 4.22 -28.43 18.36
CA THR A 38 4.48 -28.14 16.96
C THR A 38 3.30 -28.54 16.07
N ILE A 39 2.67 -29.70 16.33
CA ILE A 39 1.45 -30.13 15.63
C ILE A 39 0.33 -29.11 15.86
N LEU A 40 0.12 -28.69 17.10
CA LEU A 40 -0.87 -27.67 17.42
C LEU A 40 -0.59 -26.36 16.67
N VAL A 41 0.66 -25.91 16.63
CA VAL A 41 1.06 -24.69 15.91
C VAL A 41 0.87 -24.82 14.41
N ILE A 42 1.10 -26.01 13.83
CA ILE A 42 0.80 -26.26 12.42
C ILE A 42 -0.69 -26.11 12.13
N ILE A 43 -1.57 -26.61 13.03
CA ILE A 43 -3.01 -26.44 12.91
C ILE A 43 -3.38 -24.96 12.98
N VAL A 44 -2.81 -24.20 13.93
CA VAL A 44 -3.03 -22.77 14.05
C VAL A 44 -2.50 -22.01 12.84
N SER A 45 -1.34 -22.39 12.32
CA SER A 45 -0.74 -21.82 11.09
C SER A 45 -1.64 -22.02 9.88
N TYR A 46 -2.18 -23.24 9.72
CA TYR A 46 -3.13 -23.55 8.65
C TYR A 46 -4.44 -22.76 8.81
N SER A 47 -4.97 -22.66 10.02
CA SER A 47 -6.15 -21.84 10.31
C SER A 47 -5.90 -20.36 10.01
N SER A 48 -4.71 -19.84 10.32
CA SER A 48 -4.29 -18.48 9.97
C SER A 48 -4.24 -18.27 8.46
N PHE A 49 -3.76 -19.25 7.71
CA PHE A 49 -3.80 -19.20 6.24
C PHE A 49 -5.24 -19.18 5.72
N LEU A 50 -6.13 -20.04 6.23
CA LEU A 50 -7.53 -20.05 5.82
C LEU A 50 -8.20 -18.71 6.13
N PHE A 51 -7.95 -18.15 7.32
CA PHE A 51 -8.47 -16.84 7.71
C PHE A 51 -8.00 -15.74 6.74
N SER A 52 -6.70 -15.70 6.46
CA SER A 52 -6.10 -14.73 5.54
C SER A 52 -6.59 -14.89 4.10
N ASN A 53 -6.93 -16.12 3.69
CA ASN A 53 -7.33 -16.42 2.31
C ASN A 53 -8.82 -16.22 2.04
N TYR A 54 -9.70 -16.45 3.03
CA TYR A 54 -11.14 -16.41 2.83
C TYR A 54 -11.83 -15.30 3.61
N ILE A 55 -11.46 -15.12 4.90
CA ILE A 55 -12.17 -14.17 5.76
C ILE A 55 -11.67 -12.75 5.54
N MET A 56 -10.35 -12.56 5.48
CA MET A 56 -9.73 -11.23 5.31
C MET A 56 -10.16 -10.52 4.03
N PRO A 57 -10.21 -11.17 2.84
CA PRO A 57 -10.68 -10.53 1.62
C PRO A 57 -12.13 -10.01 1.73
N ILE A 58 -13.02 -10.79 2.33
CA ILE A 58 -14.42 -10.40 2.54
C ILE A 58 -14.50 -9.22 3.53
N ALA A 59 -13.74 -9.28 4.63
CA ALA A 59 -13.70 -8.21 5.61
C ALA A 59 -13.16 -6.90 5.00
N ASN A 60 -12.09 -6.99 4.19
CA ASN A 60 -11.53 -5.85 3.48
C ASN A 60 -12.52 -5.25 2.49
N LEU A 61 -13.26 -6.10 1.74
CA LEU A 61 -14.27 -5.65 0.80
C LEU A 61 -15.38 -4.87 1.52
N LYS A 62 -15.94 -5.44 2.59
CA LYS A 62 -16.97 -4.77 3.39
C LYS A 62 -16.48 -3.49 4.04
N ASN A 63 -15.25 -3.48 4.56
CA ASN A 63 -14.65 -2.28 5.13
C ASN A 63 -14.47 -1.19 4.08
N GLY A 64 -13.94 -1.52 2.90
CA GLY A 64 -13.78 -0.59 1.80
C GLY A 64 -15.11 -0.01 1.31
N SER A 65 -16.12 -0.84 1.12
CA SER A 65 -17.47 -0.40 0.73
C SER A 65 -18.12 0.47 1.80
N MET A 66 -17.99 0.11 3.09
CA MET A 66 -18.55 0.88 4.20
C MET A 66 -17.89 2.28 4.30
N ILE A 67 -16.58 2.37 4.17
CA ILE A 67 -15.87 3.67 4.17
C ILE A 67 -16.37 4.54 3.01
N TYR A 68 -16.50 3.95 1.83
CA TYR A 68 -17.04 4.67 0.66
C TYR A 68 -18.47 5.14 0.89
N ASP A 69 -19.33 4.29 1.45
CA ASP A 69 -20.73 4.64 1.74
C ASP A 69 -20.85 5.74 2.80
N ILE A 70 -19.99 5.71 3.82
CA ILE A 70 -19.92 6.80 4.82
C ILE A 70 -19.49 8.11 4.17
N GLN A 71 -18.47 8.07 3.32
CA GLN A 71 -18.00 9.26 2.59
C GLN A 71 -19.08 9.80 1.66
N LYS A 72 -19.83 8.90 1.00
CA LYS A 72 -20.93 9.26 0.11
C LYS A 72 -22.14 9.84 0.87
N LYS A 73 -22.45 9.28 2.04
CA LYS A 73 -23.56 9.77 2.90
C LYS A 73 -23.27 11.08 3.61
N LYS A 74 -21.99 11.48 3.73
CA LYS A 74 -21.56 12.74 4.36
C LYS A 74 -20.53 13.46 3.48
N PRO A 75 -20.93 13.98 2.31
CA PRO A 75 -19.98 14.65 1.39
C PRO A 75 -19.29 15.84 2.03
N ALA A 76 -19.94 16.55 2.96
CA ALA A 76 -19.32 17.62 3.74
C ALA A 76 -18.09 17.16 4.55
N LEU A 77 -17.98 15.87 4.90
CA LEU A 77 -16.78 15.34 5.59
C LEU A 77 -15.53 15.35 4.70
N ASN A 78 -15.70 15.26 3.38
CA ASN A 78 -14.58 15.24 2.43
C ASN A 78 -14.03 16.64 2.12
N ILE A 79 -14.75 17.71 2.46
CA ILE A 79 -14.28 19.07 2.27
C ILE A 79 -13.23 19.35 3.34
N LYS A 80 -11.98 19.58 2.91
CA LYS A 80 -10.89 20.00 3.78
C LYS A 80 -10.91 21.51 3.96
N GLU A 81 -10.70 21.94 5.20
CA GLU A 81 -10.63 23.36 5.54
C GLU A 81 -9.51 24.07 4.77
N GLY A 82 -9.82 25.26 4.25
CA GLY A 82 -8.88 26.08 3.51
C GLY A 82 -8.54 25.64 2.08
N ILE A 83 -9.00 24.47 1.62
CA ILE A 83 -8.69 23.90 0.31
C ILE A 83 -9.92 23.91 -0.59
N PHE A 84 -9.73 24.16 -1.90
CA PHE A 84 -10.81 24.04 -2.88
C PHE A 84 -11.17 22.59 -3.14
N TYR A 85 -12.41 22.24 -2.86
CA TYR A 85 -13.04 20.98 -3.20
C TYR A 85 -13.64 21.06 -4.62
N LYS A 86 -13.20 20.19 -5.54
CA LYS A 86 -13.56 20.22 -6.97
C LYS A 86 -14.23 18.92 -7.45
N GLU A 87 -14.57 18.01 -6.55
CA GLU A 87 -15.16 16.71 -6.94
C GLU A 87 -16.62 16.84 -7.40
N ILE A 88 -17.28 17.96 -7.15
CA ILE A 88 -18.62 18.24 -7.68
C ILE A 88 -18.45 18.90 -9.05
N GLU A 89 -18.94 18.23 -10.10
CA GLU A 89 -18.81 18.70 -11.47
C GLU A 89 -19.42 20.12 -11.64
N GLY A 90 -18.64 21.02 -12.21
CA GLY A 90 -19.04 22.41 -12.44
C GLY A 90 -18.95 23.33 -11.22
N PHE A 91 -18.44 22.85 -10.07
CA PHE A 91 -18.31 23.68 -8.87
C PHE A 91 -16.94 23.55 -8.20
N SER A 92 -16.46 24.66 -7.64
CA SER A 92 -15.26 24.68 -6.79
C SER A 92 -15.64 25.32 -5.46
N ILE A 93 -15.66 24.53 -4.39
CA ILE A 93 -16.12 24.96 -3.06
C ILE A 93 -14.93 25.06 -2.12
N LYS A 94 -14.78 26.20 -1.44
CA LYS A 94 -13.80 26.37 -0.36
C LYS A 94 -14.52 26.76 0.92
N VAL A 95 -14.12 26.15 2.03
CA VAL A 95 -14.66 26.38 3.36
C VAL A 95 -13.52 26.72 4.30
N THR A 96 -13.68 27.71 5.15
CA THR A 96 -12.63 28.09 6.11
C THR A 96 -12.65 27.22 7.36
N GLU A 97 -13.86 26.97 7.90
CA GLU A 97 -14.06 26.15 9.10
C GLU A 97 -15.21 25.17 8.89
N LYS A 98 -15.11 24.02 9.51
CA LYS A 98 -16.10 22.96 9.45
C LYS A 98 -16.36 22.42 10.85
N ASP A 99 -17.63 22.24 11.22
CA ASP A 99 -18.00 21.63 12.49
C ASP A 99 -17.59 20.14 12.56
N ALA A 100 -17.35 19.65 13.77
CA ALA A 100 -16.98 18.26 14.03
C ALA A 100 -17.98 17.23 13.46
N ASN A 101 -19.26 17.59 13.36
CA ASN A 101 -20.32 16.79 12.76
C ASN A 101 -20.29 16.79 11.21
N GLY A 102 -19.46 17.63 10.59
CA GLY A 102 -19.30 17.75 9.14
C GLY A 102 -20.53 18.27 8.39
N LYS A 103 -21.55 18.76 9.09
CA LYS A 103 -22.77 19.29 8.47
C LYS A 103 -22.71 20.80 8.27
N THR A 104 -22.24 21.53 9.28
CA THR A 104 -22.19 23.00 9.28
C THR A 104 -20.82 23.46 8.76
N LEU A 105 -20.87 24.39 7.82
CA LEU A 105 -19.72 24.98 7.15
C LEU A 105 -19.73 26.49 7.38
N LYS A 106 -18.55 27.11 7.58
CA LYS A 106 -18.43 28.55 7.79
C LYS A 106 -17.50 29.17 6.75
N ASN A 107 -17.79 30.43 6.41
CA ASN A 107 -17.06 31.24 5.43
C ASN A 107 -16.88 30.46 4.11
N ILE A 108 -17.99 30.27 3.43
CA ILE A 108 -18.09 29.47 2.22
C ILE A 108 -17.87 30.34 0.99
N LEU A 109 -16.96 29.90 0.12
CA LEU A 109 -16.71 30.48 -1.20
C LEU A 109 -16.96 29.42 -2.26
N ILE A 110 -17.86 29.72 -3.21
CA ILE A 110 -18.22 28.79 -4.30
C ILE A 110 -18.01 29.52 -5.63
N TYR A 111 -17.22 28.87 -6.51
CA TYR A 111 -17.19 29.20 -7.93
C TYR A 111 -18.09 28.23 -8.68
N ASP A 112 -19.05 28.78 -9.43
CA ASP A 112 -19.98 28.06 -10.28
C ASP A 112 -19.50 28.16 -11.73
N HIS A 113 -18.99 27.02 -12.26
CA HIS A 113 -18.46 26.90 -13.62
C HIS A 113 -19.46 26.24 -14.58
N THR A 114 -20.71 26.06 -14.18
CA THR A 114 -21.73 25.36 -14.99
C THR A 114 -21.99 26.04 -16.34
N SER A 115 -21.76 27.37 -16.41
CA SER A 115 -21.87 28.17 -17.63
C SER A 115 -20.75 27.92 -18.66
N LYS A 116 -19.63 27.25 -18.26
CA LYS A 116 -18.41 27.04 -19.06
C LYS A 116 -17.74 28.32 -19.58
N ASN A 117 -18.06 29.47 -18.98
CA ASN A 117 -17.50 30.77 -19.36
C ASN A 117 -16.39 31.27 -18.43
N GLY A 118 -15.80 30.40 -17.64
CA GLY A 118 -14.77 30.70 -16.64
C GLY A 118 -15.39 30.95 -15.26
N ASN A 119 -14.83 31.92 -14.53
CA ASN A 119 -15.28 32.27 -13.16
C ASN A 119 -16.32 33.40 -13.19
N ASP A 120 -17.34 33.25 -13.98
CA ASP A 120 -18.38 34.28 -14.18
C ASP A 120 -19.42 34.35 -13.04
N LYS A 121 -19.46 33.32 -12.18
CA LYS A 121 -20.39 33.28 -11.05
C LYS A 121 -19.68 32.85 -9.76
N VAL A 122 -19.76 33.71 -8.74
CA VAL A 122 -19.16 33.53 -7.42
C VAL A 122 -20.22 33.71 -6.35
N ILE A 123 -20.24 32.81 -5.38
CA ILE A 123 -21.15 32.85 -4.23
C ILE A 123 -20.30 32.85 -2.96
N ILE A 124 -20.57 33.78 -2.07
CA ILE A 124 -19.96 33.92 -0.74
C ILE A 124 -21.05 33.84 0.30
N ALA A 125 -20.90 33.03 1.32
CA ALA A 125 -21.84 32.91 2.43
C ALA A 125 -21.10 32.79 3.77
N GLU A 126 -21.70 33.35 4.83
CA GLU A 126 -21.14 33.29 6.18
C GLU A 126 -21.20 31.89 6.75
N SER A 127 -22.28 31.16 6.49
CA SER A 127 -22.47 29.79 6.93
C SER A 127 -23.33 29.00 5.94
N GLY A 128 -23.33 27.68 6.09
CA GLY A 128 -24.19 26.81 5.31
C GLY A 128 -24.24 25.42 5.89
N GLU A 129 -25.27 24.69 5.49
CA GLU A 129 -25.47 23.29 5.85
C GLU A 129 -25.51 22.42 4.60
N MET A 130 -24.79 21.31 4.64
CA MET A 130 -24.74 20.36 3.55
C MET A 130 -25.45 19.06 3.96
N GLN A 131 -26.47 18.68 3.21
CA GLN A 131 -27.25 17.47 3.48
C GLN A 131 -27.60 16.72 2.19
N LEU A 132 -27.77 15.41 2.31
CA LEU A 132 -28.27 14.58 1.21
C LEU A 132 -29.80 14.54 1.25
N THR A 133 -30.43 14.59 0.09
CA THR A 133 -31.90 14.38 0.01
C THR A 133 -32.28 12.97 0.43
N LYS A 134 -33.53 12.77 0.88
CA LYS A 134 -34.04 11.46 1.35
C LYS A 134 -33.96 10.35 0.28
N ASP A 135 -34.03 10.72 -0.99
CA ASP A 135 -33.88 9.84 -2.15
C ASP A 135 -32.43 9.63 -2.60
N GLU A 136 -31.46 10.24 -1.88
CA GLU A 136 -30.01 10.18 -2.14
C GLU A 136 -29.60 10.62 -3.57
N GLN A 137 -30.48 11.29 -4.33
CA GLN A 137 -30.21 11.72 -5.70
C GLN A 137 -29.56 13.10 -5.78
N PHE A 138 -29.80 13.95 -4.77
CA PHE A 138 -29.27 15.31 -4.74
C PHE A 138 -28.55 15.60 -3.43
N LEU A 139 -27.46 16.35 -3.56
CA LEU A 139 -26.80 16.99 -2.44
C LEU A 139 -27.31 18.42 -2.34
N GLU A 140 -27.90 18.77 -1.23
CA GLU A 140 -28.38 20.12 -0.93
C GLU A 140 -27.36 20.87 -0.08
N LEU A 141 -27.00 22.05 -0.54
CA LEU A 141 -26.21 23.03 0.20
C LEU A 141 -27.09 24.26 0.47
N ILE A 142 -27.48 24.42 1.70
CA ILE A 142 -28.23 25.53 2.18
C ILE A 142 -27.23 26.58 2.67
N LEU A 143 -27.21 27.76 2.07
CA LEU A 143 -26.30 28.85 2.40
C LEU A 143 -27.08 29.93 3.14
N TYR A 144 -26.48 30.44 4.19
CA TYR A 144 -27.08 31.54 5.00
C TYR A 144 -26.23 32.79 4.92
N ASN A 145 -26.90 33.94 4.85
CA ASN A 145 -26.34 35.30 4.85
C ASN A 145 -25.18 35.43 3.84
N GLY A 146 -25.51 35.66 2.58
CA GLY A 146 -24.48 35.70 1.56
C GLY A 146 -24.77 36.64 0.38
N HIS A 147 -23.78 36.66 -0.51
CA HIS A 147 -23.81 37.45 -1.74
C HIS A 147 -23.48 36.53 -2.92
N SER A 148 -24.22 36.69 -4.01
CA SER A 148 -23.94 36.07 -5.30
C SER A 148 -23.54 37.14 -6.31
N TYR A 149 -22.40 36.98 -6.93
CA TYR A 149 -21.83 37.85 -7.95
C TYR A 149 -21.87 37.11 -9.29
N ILE A 150 -22.49 37.75 -10.32
CA ILE A 150 -22.61 37.16 -11.66
C ILE A 150 -22.11 38.19 -12.67
N ASP A 151 -21.09 37.81 -13.46
CA ASP A 151 -20.63 38.60 -14.61
C ASP A 151 -21.54 38.32 -15.80
N ILE A 152 -22.29 39.35 -16.24
CA ILE A 152 -23.24 39.25 -17.37
C ILE A 152 -22.56 39.72 -18.66
N ALA A 153 -21.30 39.47 -18.85
CA ALA A 153 -20.59 39.86 -20.05
C ALA A 153 -21.12 39.11 -21.28
N LYS A 154 -21.94 39.75 -22.10
CA LYS A 154 -22.24 39.27 -23.45
C LYS A 154 -20.94 39.29 -24.27
N LYS A 155 -20.76 38.29 -25.11
CA LYS A 155 -19.63 38.03 -26.03
C LYS A 155 -19.22 39.20 -26.96
N ASN A 156 -19.92 40.37 -26.93
CA ASN A 156 -19.60 41.51 -27.75
C ASN A 156 -18.77 42.54 -26.96
N ARG A 157 -17.51 42.69 -27.33
CA ARG A 157 -16.43 43.49 -26.74
C ARG A 157 -16.67 45.02 -26.63
N LYS A 158 -17.84 45.54 -26.93
CA LYS A 158 -18.10 47.01 -26.97
C LYS A 158 -19.01 47.57 -25.86
N THR A 159 -19.53 46.73 -24.97
CA THR A 159 -20.37 47.17 -23.86
C THR A 159 -19.70 47.02 -22.51
N LYS A 160 -19.89 48.02 -21.63
CA LYS A 160 -19.44 48.01 -20.25
C LYS A 160 -19.78 46.68 -19.59
N LYS A 161 -18.81 46.07 -18.87
CA LYS A 161 -19.02 44.87 -18.09
C LYS A 161 -20.16 45.05 -17.10
N ALA A 162 -21.32 44.47 -17.39
CA ALA A 162 -22.44 44.49 -16.46
C ALA A 162 -22.28 43.31 -15.51
N TYR A 163 -22.24 43.53 -14.22
CA TYR A 163 -22.30 42.51 -13.22
C TYR A 163 -23.53 42.69 -12.34
N ARG A 164 -24.05 41.56 -11.81
CA ARG A 164 -25.19 41.57 -10.90
C ARG A 164 -24.74 41.05 -9.54
N THR A 165 -25.02 41.78 -8.49
CA THR A 165 -24.87 41.36 -7.11
C THR A 165 -26.25 41.08 -6.55
N THR A 166 -26.42 39.90 -5.93
CA THR A 166 -27.66 39.53 -5.24
C THR A 166 -27.30 39.21 -3.81
N HIS A 167 -27.98 39.87 -2.86
CA HIS A 167 -27.89 39.52 -1.45
C HIS A 167 -29.02 38.54 -1.12
N PHE A 168 -28.71 37.51 -0.34
CA PHE A 168 -29.66 36.49 0.11
C PHE A 168 -29.51 36.24 1.61
N LYS A 169 -30.63 35.99 2.29
CA LYS A 169 -30.65 35.48 3.66
C LYS A 169 -30.47 33.98 3.67
N GLU A 170 -31.08 33.32 2.70
CA GLU A 170 -31.00 31.89 2.48
C GLU A 170 -30.91 31.60 0.97
N ASN A 171 -30.06 30.64 0.58
CA ASN A 171 -29.94 30.19 -0.82
C ASN A 171 -29.70 28.68 -0.83
N LEU A 172 -30.53 27.97 -1.56
CA LEU A 172 -30.42 26.51 -1.73
C LEU A 172 -29.78 26.20 -3.07
N ILE A 173 -28.63 25.51 -3.02
CA ILE A 173 -27.97 24.95 -4.19
C ILE A 173 -28.12 23.44 -4.17
N ARG A 174 -28.68 22.86 -5.25
CA ARG A 174 -28.82 21.43 -5.43
C ARG A 174 -27.79 20.93 -6.44
N PHE A 175 -26.97 19.99 -6.01
CA PHE A 175 -26.03 19.29 -6.87
C PHE A 175 -26.62 17.94 -7.26
N ASN A 176 -26.71 17.68 -8.56
CA ASN A 176 -27.20 16.38 -9.04
C ASN A 176 -26.09 15.35 -8.88
N LEU A 177 -26.36 14.32 -8.09
CA LEU A 177 -25.47 13.20 -7.85
C LEU A 177 -25.71 12.00 -8.78
N SER A 178 -26.63 12.14 -9.76
CA SER A 178 -26.94 11.04 -10.68
C SER A 178 -25.73 10.57 -11.50
N SER A 179 -24.81 11.48 -11.80
CA SER A 179 -23.50 11.12 -12.41
C SER A 179 -22.60 10.31 -11.48
N PHE A 180 -22.79 10.42 -10.15
CA PHE A 180 -22.12 9.62 -9.13
C PHE A 180 -22.90 8.33 -8.83
N ASN A 181 -24.18 8.24 -9.23
CA ASN A 181 -25.06 7.08 -9.04
C ASN A 181 -24.82 5.93 -10.04
N ILE A 182 -23.84 6.05 -10.94
CA ILE A 182 -23.49 4.96 -11.90
C ILE A 182 -23.05 3.67 -11.19
N MET A 183 -22.75 3.74 -9.89
CA MET A 183 -22.31 2.56 -9.14
C MET A 183 -23.28 2.19 -8.03
N LYS A 184 -24.31 1.43 -8.42
CA LYS A 184 -25.30 0.84 -7.50
C LYS A 184 -24.70 -0.11 -6.45
N ASN A 185 -23.45 -0.57 -6.63
CA ASN A 185 -22.77 -1.44 -5.68
C ASN A 185 -21.38 -0.88 -5.40
N SER A 186 -21.19 -0.24 -4.24
CA SER A 186 -19.90 0.17 -3.74
C SER A 186 -18.90 -1.00 -3.67
N GLU A 187 -19.38 -2.22 -3.47
CA GLU A 187 -18.55 -3.43 -3.48
C GLU A 187 -17.91 -3.70 -4.84
N ASP A 188 -18.61 -3.44 -5.97
CA ASP A 188 -18.08 -3.73 -7.31
C ASP A 188 -16.84 -2.89 -7.65
N LEU A 189 -16.71 -1.71 -7.05
CA LEU A 189 -15.52 -0.86 -7.19
C LEU A 189 -14.26 -1.51 -6.62
N TYR A 190 -14.41 -2.29 -5.56
CA TYR A 190 -13.31 -2.82 -4.79
C TYR A 190 -13.03 -4.29 -5.04
N LYS A 191 -13.98 -5.04 -5.67
CA LYS A 191 -13.84 -6.49 -5.92
C LYS A 191 -12.55 -6.88 -6.65
N GLY A 192 -12.03 -5.99 -7.50
CA GLY A 192 -10.78 -6.22 -8.25
C GLY A 192 -9.50 -5.82 -7.51
N HIS A 193 -9.60 -5.25 -6.31
CA HIS A 193 -8.43 -4.80 -5.57
C HIS A 193 -7.69 -6.00 -4.94
N TYR A 194 -6.37 -6.06 -5.07
CA TYR A 194 -5.53 -7.19 -4.62
C TYR A 194 -5.79 -7.64 -3.17
N ALA A 195 -6.05 -6.70 -2.26
CA ALA A 195 -6.31 -7.00 -0.84
C ALA A 195 -7.67 -7.69 -0.58
N MET A 196 -8.55 -7.75 -1.58
CA MET A 196 -9.90 -8.30 -1.51
C MET A 196 -10.06 -9.61 -2.28
N LEU A 197 -8.94 -10.15 -2.78
CA LEU A 197 -8.91 -11.37 -3.58
C LEU A 197 -8.37 -12.55 -2.77
N SER A 198 -8.96 -13.73 -2.94
CA SER A 198 -8.39 -15.01 -2.48
C SER A 198 -7.17 -15.40 -3.33
N ASN A 199 -6.34 -16.34 -2.87
CA ASN A 199 -5.16 -16.79 -3.63
C ASN A 199 -5.53 -17.31 -5.02
N LYS A 200 -6.65 -18.03 -5.17
CA LYS A 200 -7.12 -18.48 -6.48
C LYS A 200 -7.46 -17.30 -7.40
N GLN A 201 -8.16 -16.30 -6.88
CA GLN A 201 -8.50 -15.09 -7.63
C GLN A 201 -7.26 -14.25 -7.95
N LEU A 202 -6.30 -14.16 -7.01
CA LEU A 202 -5.03 -13.48 -7.23
C LEU A 202 -4.22 -14.14 -8.37
N THR A 203 -4.14 -15.47 -8.43
CA THR A 203 -3.48 -16.19 -9.53
C THR A 203 -4.12 -15.82 -10.87
N MET A 204 -5.45 -15.90 -10.99
CA MET A 204 -6.16 -15.53 -12.23
C MET A 204 -5.94 -14.05 -12.60
N ALA A 205 -5.95 -13.16 -11.62
CA ALA A 205 -5.72 -11.73 -11.83
C ALA A 205 -4.27 -11.46 -12.29
N ILE A 206 -3.28 -12.09 -11.67
CA ILE A 206 -1.87 -11.97 -12.03
C ILE A 206 -1.65 -12.44 -13.48
N ASP A 207 -2.20 -13.58 -13.85
CA ASP A 207 -2.06 -14.13 -15.21
C ASP A 207 -2.70 -13.18 -16.24
N SER A 208 -3.91 -12.69 -15.98
CA SER A 208 -4.58 -11.71 -16.86
C SER A 208 -3.78 -10.39 -16.98
N LEU A 209 -3.26 -9.89 -15.85
CA LEU A 209 -2.46 -8.66 -15.84
C LEU A 209 -1.13 -8.85 -16.58
N LYS A 210 -0.46 -10.00 -16.44
CA LYS A 210 0.77 -10.34 -17.19
C LYS A 210 0.53 -10.43 -18.68
N LEU A 211 -0.58 -11.04 -19.11
CA LEU A 211 -0.96 -11.09 -20.52
C LEU A 211 -1.12 -9.68 -21.09
N LYS A 212 -1.92 -8.83 -20.44
CA LYS A 212 -2.13 -7.43 -20.85
C LYS A 212 -0.85 -6.60 -20.83
N PHE A 213 0.05 -6.86 -19.88
CA PHE A 213 1.35 -6.20 -19.84
C PHE A 213 2.22 -6.59 -21.03
N ASN A 214 2.30 -7.89 -21.36
CA ASN A 214 3.08 -8.39 -22.48
C ASN A 214 2.52 -7.90 -23.83
N GLU A 215 1.19 -7.87 -24.01
CA GLU A 215 0.54 -7.27 -25.18
C GLU A 215 0.92 -5.80 -25.31
N ARG A 216 0.80 -5.03 -24.25
CA ARG A 216 1.15 -3.60 -24.25
C ARG A 216 2.62 -3.36 -24.57
N GLN A 217 3.52 -4.18 -24.01
CA GLN A 217 4.95 -4.11 -24.29
C GLN A 217 5.24 -4.43 -25.77
N ARG A 218 4.57 -5.43 -26.32
CA ARG A 218 4.70 -5.80 -27.74
C ARG A 218 4.19 -4.70 -28.66
N ASP A 219 3.02 -4.13 -28.37
CA ASP A 219 2.45 -3.03 -29.15
C ASP A 219 3.37 -1.80 -29.14
N PHE A 220 3.95 -1.48 -28.00
CA PHE A 220 4.92 -0.42 -27.87
C PHE A 220 6.17 -0.69 -28.70
N SER A 221 6.71 -1.91 -28.66
CA SER A 221 7.88 -2.31 -29.45
C SER A 221 7.61 -2.23 -30.95
N ILE A 222 6.44 -2.72 -31.42
CA ILE A 222 6.04 -2.65 -32.84
C ILE A 222 5.87 -1.19 -33.28
N ASN A 223 5.23 -0.35 -32.47
CA ASN A 223 5.02 1.06 -32.77
C ASN A 223 6.33 1.85 -32.87
N ILE A 224 7.31 1.57 -32.01
CA ILE A 224 8.63 2.22 -32.10
C ILE A 224 9.40 1.69 -33.31
N LEU A 225 9.55 0.36 -33.43
CA LEU A 225 10.29 -0.24 -34.55
C LEU A 225 9.69 0.10 -35.92
N GLY A 226 8.36 0.10 -36.03
CA GLY A 226 7.66 0.51 -37.26
C GLY A 226 7.93 1.95 -37.69
N LYS A 227 8.11 2.87 -36.72
CA LYS A 227 8.49 4.27 -36.99
C LYS A 227 9.95 4.41 -37.46
N TYR A 228 10.85 3.52 -37.03
CA TYR A 228 12.27 3.56 -37.40
C TYR A 228 12.57 2.75 -38.66
N ASN A 229 11.97 1.58 -38.84
CA ASN A 229 12.23 0.71 -40.01
C ASN A 229 11.70 1.25 -41.31
N SER A 230 10.77 2.20 -41.33
CA SER A 230 10.18 2.69 -42.57
C SER A 230 11.07 3.65 -43.38
N LYS A 231 12.27 4.06 -42.92
CA LYS A 231 13.09 5.08 -43.60
C LYS A 231 14.61 4.96 -43.54
N LEU A 232 15.17 3.91 -42.99
CA LEU A 232 16.61 3.65 -43.12
C LEU A 232 16.85 2.73 -44.29
N LYS A 233 16.66 3.27 -45.52
CA LYS A 233 17.34 2.74 -46.69
C LYS A 233 18.82 3.03 -46.49
N THR A 234 19.62 1.99 -46.40
CA THR A 234 21.07 2.01 -46.12
C THR A 234 21.87 2.87 -47.12
N ASP A 235 21.32 3.16 -48.31
CA ASP A 235 21.91 4.03 -49.30
C ASP A 235 21.94 5.52 -48.97
N SER A 236 21.15 5.95 -47.95
CA SER A 236 21.10 7.36 -47.58
C SER A 236 22.24 7.78 -46.64
N LEU A 237 22.96 6.83 -46.01
CA LEU A 237 24.05 7.12 -45.08
C LEU A 237 25.37 7.46 -45.78
N LEU A 238 25.55 7.00 -47.03
CA LEU A 238 26.76 7.26 -47.82
C LEU A 238 26.76 8.63 -48.52
N THR A 239 25.63 9.34 -48.56
CA THR A 239 25.50 10.66 -49.23
C THR A 239 25.51 11.85 -48.24
N LEU A 240 25.73 11.63 -46.95
CA LEU A 240 25.67 12.66 -45.90
C LEU A 240 26.87 13.65 -45.89
N ASN A 241 27.93 13.37 -46.63
CA ASN A 241 29.14 14.19 -46.59
C ASN A 241 29.04 15.58 -47.28
N ASN A 242 27.92 15.88 -48.01
CA ASN A 242 27.76 17.16 -48.73
C ASN A 242 26.39 17.83 -48.52
N LEU A 243 25.65 17.53 -47.47
CA LEU A 243 24.37 18.17 -47.20
C LEU A 243 24.53 19.40 -46.29
N SER A 244 24.35 20.59 -46.86
CA SER A 244 24.09 21.80 -46.09
C SER A 244 22.71 21.69 -45.40
N ILE A 245 22.69 21.22 -44.14
CA ILE A 245 21.48 21.09 -43.34
C ILE A 245 20.97 22.50 -43.01
N SER A 246 19.80 22.86 -43.51
CA SER A 246 19.18 24.13 -43.19
C SER A 246 18.74 24.16 -41.70
N LYS A 247 18.78 25.37 -41.09
CA LYS A 247 18.30 25.56 -39.72
C LYS A 247 16.88 25.01 -39.49
N GLN A 248 16.02 25.17 -40.48
CA GLN A 248 14.65 24.66 -40.47
C GLN A 248 14.58 23.11 -40.41
N GLN A 249 15.44 22.40 -41.12
CA GLN A 249 15.53 20.93 -41.09
C GLN A 249 16.03 20.44 -39.72
N LEU A 250 16.97 21.16 -39.14
CA LEU A 250 17.48 20.87 -37.79
C LEU A 250 16.39 21.06 -36.74
N ASP A 251 15.62 22.14 -36.79
CA ASP A 251 14.52 22.41 -35.86
C ASP A 251 13.41 21.34 -35.95
N ILE A 252 13.07 20.91 -37.18
CA ILE A 252 12.12 19.80 -37.39
C ILE A 252 12.66 18.50 -36.78
N ALA A 253 13.93 18.18 -37.00
CA ALA A 253 14.56 17.00 -36.45
C ALA A 253 14.57 17.02 -34.91
N ILE A 254 14.92 18.15 -34.28
CA ILE A 254 14.92 18.35 -32.84
C ILE A 254 13.50 18.18 -32.29
N ASN A 255 12.50 18.79 -32.91
CA ASN A 255 11.11 18.67 -32.45
C ASN A 255 10.60 17.22 -32.55
N LYS A 256 10.99 16.50 -33.59
CA LYS A 256 10.65 15.08 -33.79
C LYS A 256 11.33 14.19 -32.75
N LEU A 257 12.58 14.47 -32.42
CA LEU A 257 13.30 13.77 -31.35
C LEU A 257 12.70 14.04 -29.95
N ARG A 258 12.33 15.29 -29.66
CA ARG A 258 11.64 15.67 -28.42
C ARG A 258 10.28 14.94 -28.28
N SER A 259 9.50 14.90 -29.36
CA SER A 259 8.23 14.17 -29.40
C SER A 259 8.43 12.68 -29.18
N ASN A 260 9.42 12.07 -29.83
CA ASN A 260 9.73 10.66 -29.65
C ASN A 260 10.20 10.35 -28.23
N LYS A 261 11.04 11.23 -27.65
CA LYS A 261 11.48 11.11 -26.25
C LYS A 261 10.27 11.13 -25.30
N SER A 262 9.35 12.08 -25.46
CA SER A 262 8.14 12.17 -24.64
C SER A 262 7.26 10.92 -24.77
N ILE A 263 7.11 10.35 -25.96
CA ILE A 263 6.37 9.11 -26.19
C ILE A 263 7.04 7.93 -25.46
N VAL A 264 8.37 7.83 -25.50
CA VAL A 264 9.11 6.77 -24.81
C VAL A 264 8.98 6.91 -23.30
N GLU A 265 9.14 8.12 -22.77
CA GLU A 265 9.00 8.40 -21.33
C GLU A 265 7.57 8.06 -20.83
N SER A 266 6.54 8.53 -21.50
CA SER A 266 5.15 8.23 -21.14
C SER A 266 4.82 6.73 -21.19
N ASN A 267 5.34 5.99 -22.18
CA ASN A 267 5.13 4.54 -22.24
C ASN A 267 5.96 3.79 -21.18
N LYS A 268 7.14 4.27 -20.85
CA LYS A 268 7.95 3.74 -19.74
C LYS A 268 7.17 3.84 -18.42
N ASP A 269 6.62 5.00 -18.14
CA ASP A 269 5.84 5.26 -16.92
C ASP A 269 4.57 4.38 -16.87
N ASP A 270 3.85 4.20 -18.01
CA ASP A 270 2.70 3.29 -18.10
C ASP A 270 3.10 1.83 -17.83
N LEU A 271 4.20 1.36 -18.42
CA LEU A 271 4.68 -0.01 -18.21
C LEU A 271 5.15 -0.23 -16.76
N GLU A 272 5.85 0.74 -16.17
CA GLU A 272 6.28 0.68 -14.78
C GLU A 272 5.08 0.64 -13.82
N TYR A 273 4.09 1.50 -14.04
CA TYR A 273 2.85 1.48 -13.26
C TYR A 273 2.12 0.13 -13.34
N ARG A 274 2.01 -0.46 -14.54
CA ARG A 274 1.41 -1.81 -14.72
C ARG A 274 2.20 -2.89 -14.01
N LYS A 275 3.53 -2.82 -14.04
CA LYS A 275 4.41 -3.73 -13.33
C LYS A 275 4.21 -3.63 -11.82
N ILE A 276 4.09 -2.41 -11.27
CA ILE A 276 3.77 -2.18 -9.85
C ILE A 276 2.42 -2.82 -9.47
N ILE A 277 1.40 -2.73 -10.32
CA ILE A 277 0.11 -3.37 -10.06
C ILE A 277 0.26 -4.89 -9.99
N ILE A 278 0.96 -5.51 -10.93
CA ILE A 278 1.23 -6.95 -10.92
C ILE A 278 1.96 -7.33 -9.62
N THR A 279 3.04 -6.62 -9.31
CA THR A 279 3.84 -6.82 -8.09
C THR A 279 3.00 -6.76 -6.82
N LYS A 280 2.04 -5.82 -6.70
CA LYS A 280 1.13 -5.74 -5.55
C LYS A 280 0.25 -6.99 -5.40
N HIS A 281 -0.23 -7.57 -6.50
CA HIS A 281 -0.99 -8.82 -6.48
C HIS A 281 -0.12 -10.02 -6.07
N GLU A 282 1.11 -10.10 -6.59
CA GLU A 282 2.08 -11.13 -6.22
C GLU A 282 2.49 -11.05 -4.75
N ILE A 283 2.75 -9.84 -4.25
CA ILE A 283 3.05 -9.58 -2.83
C ILE A 283 1.93 -10.13 -1.95
N GLU A 284 0.67 -9.83 -2.27
CA GLU A 284 -0.45 -10.28 -1.48
C GLU A 284 -0.61 -11.82 -1.51
N TRP A 285 -0.35 -12.44 -2.67
CA TRP A 285 -0.36 -13.89 -2.81
C TRP A 285 0.69 -14.55 -1.91
N HIS A 286 1.93 -14.07 -1.97
CA HIS A 286 3.02 -14.60 -1.14
C HIS A 286 2.84 -14.30 0.34
N ARG A 287 2.30 -13.12 0.69
CA ARG A 287 2.09 -12.69 2.08
C ARG A 287 1.22 -13.66 2.87
N LYS A 288 0.12 -14.15 2.30
CA LYS A 288 -0.79 -15.08 2.98
C LYS A 288 -0.10 -16.37 3.40
N ILE A 289 0.77 -16.89 2.54
CA ILE A 289 1.53 -18.12 2.82
C ILE A 289 2.69 -17.82 3.79
N SER A 290 3.41 -16.72 3.55
CA SER A 290 4.55 -16.30 4.37
C SER A 290 4.17 -16.09 5.84
N LEU A 291 3.01 -15.49 6.12
CA LEU A 291 2.49 -15.30 7.47
C LEU A 291 2.19 -16.63 8.18
N ALA A 292 1.66 -17.62 7.46
CA ALA A 292 1.43 -18.95 8.02
C ALA A 292 2.75 -19.64 8.41
N VAL A 293 3.77 -19.56 7.55
CA VAL A 293 5.12 -20.10 7.86
C VAL A 293 5.75 -19.34 9.02
N ALA A 294 5.58 -18.03 9.11
CA ALA A 294 6.07 -17.21 10.20
C ALA A 294 5.55 -17.67 11.58
N CYS A 295 4.30 -18.14 11.66
CA CYS A 295 3.75 -18.67 12.91
C CYS A 295 4.58 -19.84 13.45
N ILE A 296 5.03 -20.73 12.57
CA ILE A 296 5.87 -21.90 12.94
C ILE A 296 7.26 -21.43 13.36
N LEU A 297 7.88 -20.53 12.60
CA LEU A 297 9.22 -20.02 12.91
C LEU A 297 9.25 -19.26 14.24
N LEU A 298 8.27 -18.40 14.48
CA LEU A 298 8.16 -17.64 15.72
C LEU A 298 7.87 -18.55 16.93
N PHE A 299 7.12 -19.64 16.76
CA PHE A 299 6.96 -20.66 17.79
C PHE A 299 8.28 -21.34 18.13
N LEU A 300 9.05 -21.78 17.13
CA LEU A 300 10.33 -22.43 17.33
C LEU A 300 11.33 -21.52 18.07
N ILE A 301 11.38 -20.25 17.69
CA ILE A 301 12.20 -19.24 18.38
C ILE A 301 11.73 -19.06 19.82
N GLY A 302 10.43 -18.85 20.00
CA GLY A 302 9.87 -18.59 21.33
C GLY A 302 10.05 -19.75 22.29
N SER A 303 9.75 -20.99 21.86
CA SER A 303 9.93 -22.19 22.69
C SER A 303 11.39 -22.46 23.04
N SER A 304 12.30 -22.24 22.09
CA SER A 304 13.73 -22.43 22.31
C SER A 304 14.30 -21.38 23.25
N MET A 305 13.96 -20.10 23.05
CA MET A 305 14.38 -19.01 23.92
C MET A 305 13.84 -19.17 25.34
N GLY A 306 12.54 -19.51 25.48
CA GLY A 306 11.94 -19.79 26.77
C GLY A 306 12.63 -20.95 27.52
N SER A 307 13.03 -22.01 26.78
CA SER A 307 13.75 -23.16 27.35
C SER A 307 15.16 -22.82 27.85
N ILE A 308 15.83 -21.84 27.22
CA ILE A 308 17.20 -21.44 27.57
C ILE A 308 17.21 -20.46 28.75
N VAL A 309 16.21 -19.57 28.81
CA VAL A 309 16.11 -18.55 29.84
C VAL A 309 15.53 -19.14 31.12
N LYS A 310 16.41 -19.53 32.04
CA LYS A 310 16.05 -20.20 33.31
C LYS A 310 15.75 -19.25 34.48
N LYS A 311 16.02 -17.94 34.35
CA LYS A 311 15.86 -16.94 35.44
C LYS A 311 15.40 -15.61 34.82
N GLY A 312 14.43 -14.93 35.42
CA GLY A 312 14.04 -13.59 35.02
C GLY A 312 12.56 -13.23 35.15
N GLY A 313 11.73 -14.10 35.75
CA GLY A 313 10.30 -13.82 35.94
C GLY A 313 9.57 -13.54 34.61
N PHE A 314 8.41 -12.89 34.69
CA PHE A 314 7.60 -12.55 33.51
C PHE A 314 8.20 -11.45 32.59
N GLY A 315 9.08 -10.61 33.11
CA GLY A 315 9.58 -9.45 32.39
C GLY A 315 10.48 -9.82 31.21
N LEU A 316 11.39 -10.76 31.42
CA LEU A 316 12.36 -11.15 30.39
C LEU A 316 11.73 -11.86 29.17
N PRO A 317 10.77 -12.81 29.33
CA PRO A 317 10.04 -13.38 28.21
C PRO A 317 9.31 -12.34 27.34
N VAL A 318 8.67 -11.34 27.96
CA VAL A 318 7.98 -10.26 27.24
C VAL A 318 8.99 -9.44 26.43
N LEU A 319 10.11 -9.06 27.04
CA LEU A 319 11.14 -8.24 26.38
C LEU A 319 11.73 -8.98 25.18
N ILE A 320 12.04 -10.27 25.30
CA ILE A 320 12.53 -11.12 24.22
C ILE A 320 11.50 -11.19 23.08
N SER A 321 10.23 -11.39 23.43
CA SER A 321 9.17 -11.49 22.44
C SER A 321 9.00 -10.20 21.65
N VAL A 322 9.02 -9.06 22.33
CA VAL A 322 8.93 -7.74 21.68
C VAL A 322 10.15 -7.51 20.80
N PHE A 323 11.35 -7.85 21.24
CA PHE A 323 12.59 -7.71 20.47
C PHE A 323 12.53 -8.49 19.14
N PHE A 324 12.24 -9.79 19.18
CA PHE A 324 12.12 -10.60 17.96
C PHE A 324 10.98 -10.16 17.08
N PHE A 325 9.87 -9.70 17.67
CA PHE A 325 8.75 -9.17 16.90
C PHE A 325 9.13 -7.90 16.14
N ILE A 326 9.81 -6.96 16.78
CA ILE A 326 10.25 -5.72 16.13
C ILE A 326 11.18 -6.05 14.95
N ILE A 327 12.16 -6.93 15.15
CA ILE A 327 13.06 -7.36 14.07
C ILE A 327 12.28 -7.99 12.92
N TYR A 328 11.36 -8.92 13.23
CA TYR A 328 10.51 -9.56 12.24
C TYR A 328 9.71 -8.52 11.44
N HIS A 329 9.07 -7.58 12.14
CA HIS A 329 8.22 -6.56 11.51
C HIS A 329 9.03 -5.60 10.63
N VAL A 330 10.18 -5.13 11.11
CA VAL A 330 11.06 -4.23 10.36
C VAL A 330 11.58 -4.91 9.09
N LEU A 331 12.07 -6.15 9.19
CA LEU A 331 12.53 -6.89 8.02
C LEU A 331 11.39 -7.16 7.02
N SER A 332 10.19 -7.47 7.51
CA SER A 332 9.02 -7.66 6.65
C SER A 332 8.63 -6.36 5.92
N MET A 333 8.69 -5.23 6.61
CA MET A 333 8.41 -3.92 6.02
C MET A 333 9.46 -3.54 4.95
N ILE A 334 10.75 -3.77 5.23
CA ILE A 334 11.84 -3.51 4.28
C ILE A 334 11.67 -4.38 3.04
N GLY A 335 11.45 -5.69 3.21
CA GLY A 335 11.27 -6.62 2.10
C GLY A 335 10.05 -6.27 1.23
N GLU A 336 8.93 -5.95 1.86
CA GLU A 336 7.72 -5.51 1.15
C GLU A 336 7.93 -4.20 0.38
N LYS A 337 8.58 -3.22 1.01
CA LYS A 337 8.89 -1.95 0.35
C LYS A 337 9.82 -2.14 -0.84
N SER A 338 10.91 -2.91 -0.67
CA SER A 338 11.85 -3.20 -1.75
C SER A 338 11.18 -3.92 -2.93
N ALA A 339 10.23 -4.82 -2.68
CA ALA A 339 9.44 -5.44 -3.73
C ALA A 339 8.52 -4.44 -4.44
N LYS A 340 7.83 -3.56 -3.69
CA LYS A 340 6.97 -2.50 -4.26
C LYS A 340 7.72 -1.50 -5.11
N ASP A 341 8.95 -1.18 -4.72
CA ASP A 341 9.85 -0.26 -5.44
C ASP A 341 10.55 -0.97 -6.63
N LEU A 342 10.17 -2.21 -6.94
CA LEU A 342 10.72 -3.04 -8.01
C LEU A 342 12.24 -3.30 -7.91
N SER A 343 12.86 -3.05 -6.76
CA SER A 343 14.28 -3.32 -6.50
C SER A 343 14.56 -4.79 -6.20
N MET A 344 13.55 -5.54 -5.75
CA MET A 344 13.57 -6.99 -5.52
C MET A 344 12.36 -7.64 -6.17
N GLN A 345 12.44 -8.94 -6.45
CA GLN A 345 11.26 -9.68 -6.92
C GLN A 345 10.25 -9.87 -5.78
N SER A 346 8.97 -9.99 -6.12
CA SER A 346 7.88 -10.07 -5.15
C SER A 346 8.08 -11.20 -4.13
N TYR A 347 8.51 -12.37 -4.59
CA TYR A 347 8.77 -13.51 -3.71
C TYR A 347 10.00 -13.28 -2.82
N GLU A 348 11.08 -12.70 -3.35
CA GLU A 348 12.30 -12.43 -2.57
C GLU A 348 11.99 -11.47 -1.41
N GLY A 349 11.31 -10.35 -1.68
CA GLY A 349 10.96 -9.36 -0.67
C GLY A 349 10.08 -9.93 0.45
N ILE A 350 9.06 -10.72 0.11
CA ILE A 350 8.12 -11.26 1.10
C ILE A 350 8.71 -12.43 1.90
N TRP A 351 9.55 -13.27 1.27
CA TRP A 351 10.17 -14.40 1.94
C TRP A 351 11.48 -14.05 2.66
N LEU A 352 12.05 -12.85 2.44
CA LEU A 352 13.29 -12.37 3.07
C LEU A 352 13.28 -12.58 4.59
N THR A 353 12.22 -12.18 5.25
CA THR A 353 12.09 -12.29 6.71
C THR A 353 12.10 -13.73 7.17
N ASN A 354 11.33 -14.60 6.50
CA ASN A 354 11.31 -16.02 6.84
C ASN A 354 12.66 -16.70 6.55
N ALA A 355 13.34 -16.28 5.48
CA ALA A 355 14.68 -16.80 5.15
C ALA A 355 15.73 -16.41 6.20
N VAL A 356 15.64 -15.21 6.79
CA VAL A 356 16.52 -14.78 7.88
C VAL A 356 16.16 -15.48 9.19
N PHE A 357 14.86 -15.62 9.49
CA PHE A 357 14.40 -16.22 10.75
C PHE A 357 14.55 -17.73 10.81
N LEU A 358 14.55 -18.42 9.68
CA LEU A 358 14.73 -19.88 9.61
C LEU A 358 16.07 -20.34 10.22
N PRO A 359 17.24 -19.83 9.81
CA PRO A 359 18.52 -20.23 10.41
C PRO A 359 18.60 -19.84 11.90
N ILE A 360 18.01 -18.70 12.31
CA ILE A 360 17.94 -18.29 13.71
C ILE A 360 17.11 -19.30 14.51
N ALA A 361 15.95 -19.70 14.02
CA ALA A 361 15.09 -20.68 14.66
C ALA A 361 15.81 -22.03 14.81
N LEU A 362 16.44 -22.52 13.75
CA LEU A 362 17.19 -23.78 13.78
C LEU A 362 18.38 -23.72 14.75
N PHE A 363 19.13 -22.64 14.74
CA PHE A 363 20.24 -22.42 15.68
C PHE A 363 19.77 -22.45 17.13
N LEU A 364 18.67 -21.75 17.45
CA LEU A 364 18.11 -21.71 18.79
C LEU A 364 17.58 -23.08 19.25
N VAL A 365 16.90 -23.82 18.36
CA VAL A 365 16.42 -25.17 18.64
C VAL A 365 17.58 -26.10 18.97
N ILE A 366 18.67 -26.08 18.20
CA ILE A 366 19.86 -26.89 18.43
C ILE A 366 20.52 -26.53 19.77
N LYS A 367 20.63 -25.24 20.07
CA LYS A 367 21.18 -24.74 21.33
C LYS A 367 20.33 -25.16 22.54
N ALA A 368 19.00 -25.04 22.44
CA ALA A 368 18.05 -25.44 23.48
C ALA A 368 18.06 -26.97 23.73
N LYS A 369 18.26 -27.76 22.63
CA LYS A 369 18.39 -29.22 22.73
C LYS A 369 19.63 -29.63 23.51
N ASN A 370 20.76 -28.93 23.29
CA ASN A 370 22.06 -29.29 23.87
C ASN A 370 22.30 -28.64 25.25
N ASP A 371 21.29 -28.01 25.88
CA ASP A 371 21.39 -27.27 27.14
C ASP A 371 22.56 -26.27 27.22
N SER A 372 23.07 -25.83 26.07
CA SER A 372 24.21 -24.93 26.02
C SER A 372 23.74 -23.49 26.24
N GLN A 373 24.50 -22.73 27.06
CA GLN A 373 24.25 -21.30 27.28
C GLN A 373 24.28 -20.56 25.93
N LEU A 374 23.36 -19.57 25.76
CA LEU A 374 23.26 -18.75 24.54
C LEU A 374 24.58 -18.06 24.18
N PHE A 375 25.27 -17.55 25.19
CA PHE A 375 26.57 -16.90 25.07
C PHE A 375 27.56 -17.57 26.00
N ASP A 376 28.26 -18.60 25.52
CA ASP A 376 29.45 -19.09 26.19
C ASP A 376 30.63 -18.21 25.77
N PHE A 377 30.70 -17.01 26.39
CA PHE A 377 31.81 -16.05 26.18
C PHE A 377 33.18 -16.71 26.39
N ASN A 378 33.28 -17.66 27.31
CA ASN A 378 34.52 -18.37 27.59
C ASN A 378 34.95 -19.27 26.43
N SER A 379 34.02 -19.90 25.72
CA SER A 379 34.30 -20.68 24.52
C SER A 379 34.72 -19.80 23.34
N ILE A 380 34.07 -18.65 23.16
CA ILE A 380 34.45 -17.68 22.12
C ILE A 380 35.83 -17.07 22.40
N ILE A 381 36.09 -16.69 23.64
CA ILE A 381 37.40 -16.14 24.05
C ILE A 381 38.50 -17.22 23.89
N ARG A 382 38.25 -18.48 24.24
CA ARG A 382 39.20 -19.59 23.98
C ARG A 382 39.46 -19.79 22.49
N LYS A 383 38.46 -19.74 21.62
CA LYS A 383 38.62 -19.83 20.17
C LYS A 383 39.41 -18.65 19.61
N ILE A 384 39.11 -17.43 20.07
CA ILE A 384 39.87 -16.24 19.66
C ILE A 384 41.33 -16.33 20.15
N LYS A 385 41.55 -16.72 21.41
CA LYS A 385 42.91 -16.94 21.94
C LYS A 385 43.66 -18.07 21.21
N SER A 386 42.98 -19.15 20.81
CA SER A 386 43.61 -20.23 20.03
C SER A 386 43.95 -19.78 18.59
N LEU A 387 43.13 -18.92 17.97
CA LEU A 387 43.42 -18.34 16.66
C LEU A 387 44.56 -17.30 16.73
N SER A 388 44.57 -16.46 17.79
CA SER A 388 45.70 -15.52 18.00
C SER A 388 47.02 -16.19 18.28
N LYS A 389 46.97 -17.36 19.00
CA LYS A 389 48.15 -18.18 19.24
C LYS A 389 48.66 -18.91 17.99
N LYS A 390 47.79 -19.25 17.05
CA LYS A 390 48.21 -19.77 15.74
C LYS A 390 48.79 -18.70 14.80
N LEU A 391 48.34 -17.47 14.93
CA LEU A 391 48.86 -16.33 14.16
C LEU A 391 50.19 -15.75 14.73
N SER A 392 50.52 -16.01 15.97
CA SER A 392 51.78 -15.58 16.61
C SER A 392 52.92 -16.60 16.46
N ILE A 393 52.71 -17.72 15.76
CA ILE A 393 53.70 -18.77 15.50
C ILE A 393 54.09 -18.82 14.00
N VAL A 394 53.56 -17.91 13.20
CA VAL A 394 54.01 -17.55 11.84
C VAL A 394 54.69 -16.18 11.88
#